data_29945e476c4c870cdb2ffca635fcba03
#
_entry.id   29945e476c4c870cdb2ffca635fcba03
#
_cell.length_a   1.000
_cell.length_b   1.000
_cell.length_c   1.000
_cell.angle_alpha   90.00
_cell.angle_beta   90.00
_cell.angle_gamma   90.00
#
_symmetry.space_group_name_H-M   'P 1'
#
loop_
_entity.id
_entity.type
_entity.pdbx_description
1 polymer ?
#
loop_
_entity_poly.entity_id
_entity_poly.type
_entity_poly.pdbx_seq_one_letter_code
_entity_poly.pdbx_strand_id
1 'polypeptide(L)' 'MKDYEVTYIDSHGDKQDYVVTSTDVRTAMNNTFELVPQCKRIVRCAPKPMFED' A
#
# COMPACT_ATOMS: atom_id res chain seq x y z
N MET A 1 0.29 -12.67 9.10
CA MET A 1 0.10 -11.62 8.11
C MET A 1 -0.39 -10.35 8.76
N LYS A 2 -0.01 -9.25 8.17
CA LYS A 2 -0.36 -7.94 8.70
C LYS A 2 -0.98 -7.09 7.64
N ASP A 3 -1.74 -6.09 8.06
CA ASP A 3 -2.26 -5.09 7.14
C ASP A 3 -1.23 -3.99 6.99
N TYR A 4 -0.99 -3.58 5.76
CA TYR A 4 -0.07 -2.50 5.46
C TYR A 4 -0.83 -1.38 4.76
N GLU A 5 -0.57 -0.17 5.19
CA GLU A 5 -1.14 0.99 4.53
C GLU A 5 -0.12 1.54 3.56
N VAL A 6 -0.49 1.55 2.29
CA VAL A 6 0.40 1.99 1.22
C VAL A 6 -0.11 3.30 0.67
N THR A 7 0.73 4.31 0.68
CA THR A 7 0.42 5.59 0.07
C THR A 7 1.17 5.68 -1.25
N TYR A 8 0.44 5.92 -2.31
CA TYR A 8 1.05 5.94 -3.64
C TYR A 8 0.53 7.11 -4.45
N ILE A 9 1.24 7.39 -5.54
CA ILE A 9 0.84 8.42 -6.49
C ILE A 9 0.27 7.70 -7.70
N ASP A 10 -0.93 8.07 -8.11
CA ASP A 10 -1.59 7.43 -9.23
C ASP A 10 -1.20 8.10 -10.55
N SER A 11 -1.81 7.63 -11.65
CA SER A 11 -1.46 8.12 -12.97
C SER A 11 -1.86 9.57 -13.20
N HIS A 12 -2.70 10.11 -12.35
CA HIS A 12 -3.10 11.51 -12.43
C HIS A 12 -2.25 12.41 -11.54
N GLY A 13 -1.32 11.84 -10.81
CA GLY A 13 -0.49 12.61 -9.90
C GLY A 13 -1.11 12.83 -8.55
N ASP A 14 -2.20 12.15 -8.25
CA ASP A 14 -2.88 12.30 -6.97
C ASP A 14 -2.39 11.27 -5.97
N LYS A 15 -2.37 11.66 -4.70
CA LYS A 15 -1.95 10.78 -3.63
C LYS A 15 -3.13 9.95 -3.16
N GLN A 16 -2.95 8.64 -3.13
CA GLN A 16 -3.99 7.70 -2.73
C GLN A 16 -3.48 6.76 -1.67
N ASP A 17 -4.39 6.19 -0.91
CA ASP A 17 -4.06 5.21 0.12
C ASP A 17 -4.72 3.89 -0.21
N TYR A 18 -4.02 2.80 0.12
CA TYR A 18 -4.53 1.48 -0.15
C TYR A 18 -4.04 0.54 0.95
N VAL A 19 -4.94 -0.30 1.44
CA VAL A 19 -4.58 -1.26 2.49
C VAL A 19 -4.46 -2.64 1.86
N VAL A 20 -3.34 -3.29 2.14
CA VAL A 20 -3.09 -4.63 1.61
C VAL A 20 -2.60 -5.51 2.74
N THR A 21 -3.06 -6.75 2.76
CA THR A 21 -2.61 -7.73 3.74
C THR A 21 -1.44 -8.51 3.16
N SER A 22 -0.35 -8.59 3.92
CA SER A 22 0.85 -9.23 3.40
C SER A 22 1.73 -9.70 4.56
N THR A 23 2.79 -10.41 4.22
CA THR A 23 3.72 -10.93 5.22
C THR A 23 4.79 -9.90 5.58
N ASP A 24 5.15 -9.02 4.65
CA ASP A 24 6.14 -7.99 4.94
C ASP A 24 5.95 -6.80 4.02
N VAL A 25 6.74 -5.75 4.27
CA VAL A 25 6.62 -4.49 3.55
C VAL A 25 6.90 -4.68 2.06
N ARG A 26 7.94 -5.42 1.74
CA ARG A 26 8.34 -5.59 0.35
C ARG A 26 7.23 -6.27 -0.46
N THR A 27 6.66 -7.33 0.10
CA THR A 27 5.59 -8.04 -0.57
C THR A 27 4.36 -7.15 -0.68
N ALA A 28 4.10 -6.34 0.35
CA ALA A 28 2.98 -5.42 0.32
C ALA A 28 3.11 -4.44 -0.84
N MET A 29 4.30 -3.89 -1.04
CA MET A 29 4.52 -2.95 -2.13
C MET A 29 4.36 -3.63 -3.49
N ASN A 30 4.91 -4.83 -3.64
CA ASN A 30 4.76 -5.57 -4.89
C ASN A 30 3.31 -5.86 -5.19
N ASN A 31 2.56 -6.28 -4.17
CA ASN A 31 1.15 -6.58 -4.36
C ASN A 31 0.38 -5.34 -4.75
N THR A 32 0.74 -4.19 -4.20
CA THR A 32 0.06 -2.95 -4.54
C THR A 32 0.25 -2.64 -6.02
N PHE A 33 1.45 -2.80 -6.54
CA PHE A 33 1.68 -2.55 -7.96
C PHE A 33 0.87 -3.49 -8.84
N GLU A 34 0.64 -4.72 -8.39
CA GLU A 34 -0.13 -5.67 -9.16
C GLU A 34 -1.63 -5.43 -9.06
N LEU A 35 -2.10 -5.08 -7.87
CA LEU A 35 -3.53 -4.94 -7.64
C LEU A 35 -4.05 -3.58 -8.06
N VAL A 36 -3.17 -2.58 -8.10
CA VAL A 36 -3.56 -1.21 -8.44
C VAL A 36 -2.79 -0.78 -9.68
N PRO A 37 -3.35 -1.00 -10.86
CA PRO A 37 -2.64 -0.66 -12.11
C PRO A 37 -2.31 0.81 -12.23
N GLN A 38 -3.04 1.66 -11.53
CA GLN A 38 -2.82 3.10 -11.60
C GLN A 38 -1.68 3.57 -10.72
N CYS A 39 -1.12 2.67 -9.92
CA CYS A 39 -0.04 3.03 -9.00
C CYS A 39 1.22 3.33 -9.79
N LYS A 40 1.62 4.60 -9.80
CA LYS A 40 2.83 5.00 -10.49
C LYS A 40 4.05 4.82 -9.62
N ARG A 41 3.92 5.18 -8.37
CA ARG A 41 5.01 4.97 -7.44
C ARG A 41 4.49 5.01 -6.03
N ILE A 42 5.20 4.33 -5.14
CA ILE A 42 4.83 4.25 -3.74
C ILE A 42 5.63 5.28 -2.98
N VAL A 43 4.91 6.11 -2.21
CA VAL A 43 5.51 7.14 -1.38
C VAL A 43 5.84 6.58 -0.02
N ARG A 44 4.96 5.73 0.50
CA ARG A 44 5.10 5.24 1.86
C ARG A 44 4.39 3.91 2.00
N CYS A 45 4.96 3.03 2.80
CA CYS A 45 4.32 1.77 3.12
C CYS A 45 4.66 1.44 4.56
N ALA A 46 3.65 1.30 5.40
CA ALA A 46 3.86 1.07 6.82
C ALA A 46 2.83 0.10 7.35
N PRO A 47 3.20 -0.68 8.37
CA PRO A 47 2.22 -1.58 8.98
C PRO A 47 1.11 -0.78 9.63
N LYS A 48 -0.10 -1.27 9.46
CA LYS A 48 -1.26 -0.64 10.05
C LYS A 48 -1.58 -1.35 11.36
N PRO A 49 -1.94 -0.62 12.41
CA PRO A 49 -2.30 -1.28 13.66
C PRO A 49 -3.48 -2.22 13.46
N MET A 50 -3.37 -3.38 14.07
CA MET A 50 -4.42 -4.36 13.94
C MET A 50 -5.64 -4.02 14.74
N PHE A 51 -5.50 -3.22 15.78
CA PHE A 51 -6.64 -2.95 16.60
C PHE A 51 -6.76 -1.49 16.84
N GLU A 52 -7.85 -1.20 17.29
CA GLU A 52 -7.99 0.05 17.51
C GLU A 52 -8.71 0.29 18.53
N ASP A 53 -8.83 0.46 19.14
CA ASP A 53 -9.41 0.66 20.10
C ASP A 53 -9.96 0.96 20.38
#